data_84e6303d52ec9f7aa9191295fd8116d7
#
_entry.id   84e6303d52ec9f7aa9191295fd8116d7
#
_cell.length_a   1.000
_cell.length_b   1.000
_cell.length_c   1.000
_cell.angle_alpha   90.00
_cell.angle_beta   90.00
_cell.angle_gamma   90.00
#
_symmetry.space_group_name_H-M   'P 1'
#
loop_
_entity.id
_entity.type
_entity.pdbx_description
1 polymer ?
#
loop_
_entity_poly.entity_id
_entity_poly.type
_entity_poly.pdbx_seq_one_letter_code
_entity_poly.pdbx_strand_id
1 'polypeptide(L)'
;MEECLRKTQDNYPLVHQYGLVEKTKEYNLENAAKGYLPQFALSAKASYQSDVTELPVKIPGVELKRLPKDQYQVMLELQQKIWDGGGIRMQNKQTIAEADVEKEKLNVDMYSLNSRVNDLYFGILLLDEQLRQNALLQDELGRNYRQITAYVENGIANQADLDAVKVEQLNTQQKRVELASLRVAYLEMLSILIGEELSQETQLEKPVPQNDVSAVSDIRRPELSLFNAQGAGLQIQEKALNVRHLPQFGLYVQGAYGNPGLNMLKNEFSPYYIAGVRLSWNFGSLYTLKNDRQVIENKRRQLNNNRDVFLFNTRLEMTQQDQAIRSLEKQMKDDDEIIRLRTNIRKSAEAKVANGTLTVTEMLRELTNESLARQTKAMHEIQRLKGIYQLKYTTNH
;
A
#
# COMPACT_ATOMS: atom_id res chain seq x y z
N MET A 1 -14.88 8.80 -13.65
CA MET A 1 -13.63 8.80 -12.84
C MET A 1 -13.85 8.21 -11.45
N GLU A 2 -14.69 8.78 -10.61
CA GLU A 2 -14.97 8.28 -9.24
C GLU A 2 -15.50 6.84 -9.22
N GLU A 3 -16.30 6.47 -10.19
CA GLU A 3 -16.77 5.10 -10.35
C GLU A 3 -15.62 4.11 -10.61
N CYS A 4 -14.64 4.48 -11.44
CA CYS A 4 -13.46 3.65 -11.68
C CYS A 4 -12.63 3.47 -10.39
N LEU A 5 -12.49 4.53 -9.59
CA LEU A 5 -11.80 4.45 -8.30
C LEU A 5 -12.51 3.47 -7.35
N ARG A 6 -13.83 3.59 -7.22
CA ARG A 6 -14.64 2.70 -6.37
C ARG A 6 -14.54 1.24 -6.83
N LYS A 7 -14.75 0.97 -8.14
CA LYS A 7 -14.64 -0.39 -8.70
C LYS A 7 -13.26 -0.99 -8.50
N THR A 8 -12.19 -0.18 -8.65
CA THR A 8 -10.82 -0.64 -8.40
C THR A 8 -10.62 -1.05 -6.94
N GLN A 9 -11.16 -0.26 -5.99
CA GLN A 9 -11.09 -0.61 -4.57
C GLN A 9 -11.84 -1.89 -4.24
N ASP A 10 -13.00 -2.12 -4.87
CA ASP A 10 -13.81 -3.32 -4.65
C ASP A 10 -13.19 -4.58 -5.30
N ASN A 11 -12.53 -4.43 -6.45
CA ASN A 11 -11.99 -5.55 -7.24
C ASN A 11 -10.56 -5.94 -6.87
N TYR A 12 -9.77 -5.02 -6.31
CA TYR A 12 -8.35 -5.27 -6.10
C TYR A 12 -8.12 -6.35 -5.03
N PRO A 13 -7.25 -7.36 -5.28
CA PRO A 13 -7.11 -8.52 -4.39
C PRO A 13 -6.79 -8.20 -2.93
N LEU A 14 -6.18 -7.04 -2.63
CA LEU A 14 -5.90 -6.60 -1.27
C LEU A 14 -7.18 -6.44 -0.42
N VAL A 15 -8.34 -6.24 -1.02
CA VAL A 15 -9.61 -6.10 -0.27
C VAL A 15 -9.89 -7.33 0.60
N HIS A 16 -9.49 -8.53 0.15
CA HIS A 16 -9.66 -9.76 0.91
C HIS A 16 -8.79 -9.82 2.18
N GLN A 17 -7.70 -9.05 2.23
CA GLN A 17 -6.80 -9.05 3.40
C GLN A 17 -7.47 -8.43 4.62
N TYR A 18 -8.44 -7.52 4.48
CA TYR A 18 -9.18 -6.98 5.62
C TYR A 18 -9.87 -8.09 6.43
N GLY A 19 -10.50 -9.04 5.74
CA GLY A 19 -11.14 -10.20 6.39
C GLY A 19 -10.13 -11.14 7.06
N LEU A 20 -8.94 -11.30 6.48
CA LEU A 20 -7.86 -12.13 7.04
C LEU A 20 -7.26 -11.50 8.30
N VAL A 21 -7.03 -10.19 8.29
CA VAL A 21 -6.55 -9.45 9.48
C VAL A 21 -7.55 -9.57 10.62
N GLU A 22 -8.86 -9.40 10.36
CA GLU A 22 -9.91 -9.52 11.37
C GLU A 22 -9.97 -10.92 11.97
N LYS A 23 -9.97 -11.98 11.14
CA LYS A 23 -9.95 -13.37 11.60
C LYS A 23 -8.69 -13.71 12.41
N THR A 24 -7.53 -13.22 11.95
CA THR A 24 -6.27 -13.41 12.68
C THR A 24 -6.32 -12.76 14.05
N LYS A 25 -6.90 -11.56 14.15
CA LYS A 25 -7.14 -10.87 15.42
C LYS A 25 -8.04 -11.72 16.35
N GLU A 26 -9.17 -12.21 15.82
CA GLU A 26 -10.11 -13.05 16.59
C GLU A 26 -9.41 -14.29 17.14
N TYR A 27 -8.69 -15.05 16.30
CA TYR A 27 -7.97 -16.25 16.75
C TYR A 27 -6.90 -15.95 17.81
N ASN A 28 -6.18 -14.84 17.66
CA ASN A 28 -5.17 -14.44 18.65
C ASN A 28 -5.81 -14.03 19.98
N LEU A 29 -6.95 -13.35 19.96
CA LEU A 29 -7.72 -13.01 21.16
C LEU A 29 -8.27 -14.25 21.87
N GLU A 30 -8.82 -15.21 21.11
CA GLU A 30 -9.28 -16.49 21.66
C GLU A 30 -8.13 -17.29 22.27
N ASN A 31 -6.97 -17.35 21.59
CA ASN A 31 -5.79 -18.04 22.08
C ASN A 31 -5.25 -17.39 23.36
N ALA A 32 -5.23 -16.07 23.44
CA ALA A 32 -4.84 -15.36 24.65
C ALA A 32 -5.82 -15.65 25.82
N ALA A 33 -7.13 -15.71 25.55
CA ALA A 33 -8.13 -16.07 26.56
C ALA A 33 -7.94 -17.50 27.10
N LYS A 34 -7.49 -18.46 26.26
CA LYS A 34 -7.14 -19.83 26.68
C LYS A 34 -5.99 -19.87 27.69
N GLY A 35 -5.20 -18.80 27.82
CA GLY A 35 -4.19 -18.66 28.86
C GLY A 35 -4.74 -18.68 30.30
N TYR A 36 -6.05 -18.47 30.48
CA TYR A 36 -6.76 -18.64 31.76
C TYR A 36 -7.31 -20.05 31.98
N LEU A 37 -7.21 -20.95 30.99
CA LEU A 37 -7.65 -22.34 31.19
C LEU A 37 -6.57 -23.11 31.95
N PRO A 38 -6.95 -24.22 32.69
CA PRO A 38 -6.00 -25.09 33.31
C PRO A 38 -4.99 -25.65 32.30
N GLN A 39 -3.70 -25.54 32.60
CA GLN A 39 -2.62 -26.04 31.75
C GLN A 39 -2.14 -27.38 32.33
N PHE A 40 -2.11 -28.43 31.52
CA PHE A 40 -1.64 -29.75 31.89
C PHE A 40 -0.25 -29.99 31.30
N ALA A 41 0.66 -30.48 32.12
CA ALA A 41 2.00 -30.88 31.70
C ALA A 41 2.32 -32.27 32.23
N LEU A 42 2.68 -33.20 31.37
CA LEU A 42 3.21 -34.52 31.73
C LEU A 42 4.73 -34.48 31.61
N SER A 43 5.43 -34.80 32.69
CA SER A 43 6.89 -34.90 32.70
C SER A 43 7.33 -36.25 33.23
N ALA A 44 8.42 -36.79 32.70
CA ALA A 44 9.08 -37.98 33.22
C ALA A 44 10.58 -37.66 33.46
N LYS A 45 11.09 -38.12 34.58
CA LYS A 45 12.48 -37.92 34.98
C LYS A 45 13.07 -39.27 35.37
N ALA A 46 14.21 -39.59 34.79
CA ALA A 46 15.09 -40.66 35.25
C ALA A 46 16.44 -40.01 35.60
N SER A 47 16.95 -40.22 36.79
CA SER A 47 18.22 -39.63 37.22
C SER A 47 19.04 -40.65 38.00
N TYR A 48 20.37 -40.59 37.83
CA TYR A 48 21.34 -41.28 38.65
C TYR A 48 22.08 -40.27 39.51
N GLN A 49 22.10 -40.51 40.84
CA GLN A 49 22.71 -39.58 41.82
C GLN A 49 24.00 -40.15 42.30
N SER A 50 25.02 -39.31 42.54
CA SER A 50 26.29 -39.72 43.13
C SER A 50 26.16 -40.20 44.57
N ASP A 51 25.13 -39.62 45.26
CA ASP A 51 24.83 -39.93 46.67
C ASP A 51 23.31 -39.90 46.92
N VAL A 52 22.84 -40.49 48.00
CA VAL A 52 21.45 -40.58 48.38
C VAL A 52 21.24 -40.11 49.80
N THR A 53 20.02 -39.66 50.13
CA THR A 53 19.66 -39.26 51.48
C THR A 53 19.70 -40.46 52.44
N GLU A 54 20.57 -40.43 53.46
CA GLU A 54 20.68 -41.43 54.50
C GLU A 54 20.37 -40.79 55.90
N LEU A 55 19.75 -41.55 56.77
CA LEU A 55 19.59 -41.12 58.17
C LEU A 55 20.90 -41.36 58.93
N PRO A 56 21.46 -40.31 59.58
CA PRO A 56 22.75 -40.45 60.32
C PRO A 56 22.65 -41.25 61.62
N VAL A 57 21.47 -41.85 61.90
CA VAL A 57 21.25 -42.59 63.17
C VAL A 57 20.91 -44.06 62.90
N LYS A 58 21.69 -44.95 63.49
CA LYS A 58 21.41 -46.41 63.49
C LYS A 58 20.45 -46.68 64.66
N ILE A 59 19.20 -47.01 64.37
CA ILE A 59 18.20 -47.43 65.37
C ILE A 59 18.33 -48.94 65.57
N PRO A 60 18.63 -49.44 66.77
CA PRO A 60 18.76 -50.85 67.01
C PRO A 60 17.43 -51.58 66.74
N GLY A 61 17.46 -52.60 65.87
CA GLY A 61 16.30 -53.38 65.46
C GLY A 61 15.47 -52.88 64.27
N VAL A 62 15.90 -51.77 63.61
CA VAL A 62 15.24 -51.25 62.40
C VAL A 62 16.24 -51.22 61.26
N GLU A 63 16.08 -52.10 60.25
CA GLU A 63 16.80 -51.98 58.96
C GLU A 63 16.10 -50.98 58.04
N LEU A 64 16.70 -49.82 57.92
CA LEU A 64 16.28 -48.85 56.89
C LEU A 64 16.91 -49.22 55.58
N LYS A 65 16.09 -49.58 54.62
CA LYS A 65 16.56 -49.82 53.25
C LYS A 65 17.12 -48.52 52.66
N ARG A 66 18.37 -48.56 52.20
CA ARG A 66 18.97 -47.42 51.48
C ARG A 66 18.18 -47.12 50.22
N LEU A 67 18.03 -45.80 49.88
CA LEU A 67 17.47 -45.37 48.60
C LEU A 67 18.39 -45.81 47.46
N PRO A 68 17.87 -46.22 46.28
CA PRO A 68 18.65 -46.47 45.13
C PRO A 68 19.25 -45.15 44.59
N LYS A 69 20.42 -45.22 43.96
CA LYS A 69 21.04 -44.10 43.29
C LYS A 69 20.30 -43.72 42.00
N ASP A 70 19.63 -44.66 41.40
CA ASP A 70 18.72 -44.47 40.25
C ASP A 70 17.34 -44.13 40.77
N GLN A 71 16.83 -42.98 40.28
CA GLN A 71 15.50 -42.47 40.65
C GLN A 71 14.65 -42.25 39.43
N TYR A 72 13.37 -42.58 39.51
CA TYR A 72 12.39 -42.51 38.44
C TYR A 72 11.16 -41.79 38.92
N GLN A 73 10.63 -40.88 38.08
CA GLN A 73 9.41 -40.17 38.42
C GLN A 73 8.64 -39.88 37.13
N VAL A 74 7.33 -40.07 37.12
CA VAL A 74 6.38 -39.57 36.16
C VAL A 74 5.42 -38.65 36.92
N MET A 75 5.23 -37.43 36.44
CA MET A 75 4.45 -36.39 37.08
C MET A 75 3.49 -35.75 36.09
N LEU A 76 2.23 -35.70 36.42
CA LEU A 76 1.20 -34.90 35.79
C LEU A 76 0.99 -33.64 36.62
N GLU A 77 1.27 -32.48 36.05
CA GLU A 77 1.07 -31.18 36.69
C GLU A 77 -0.11 -30.46 36.03
N LEU A 78 -1.04 -29.96 36.85
CA LEU A 78 -2.06 -29.02 36.48
C LEU A 78 -1.72 -27.68 37.05
N GLN A 79 -1.60 -26.66 36.21
CA GLN A 79 -1.38 -25.26 36.61
C GLN A 79 -2.58 -24.42 36.19
N GLN A 80 -3.12 -23.63 37.14
CA GLN A 80 -4.21 -22.70 36.89
C GLN A 80 -3.80 -21.30 37.28
N LYS A 81 -3.71 -20.39 36.30
CA LYS A 81 -3.51 -18.97 36.56
C LYS A 81 -4.77 -18.37 37.15
N ILE A 82 -4.69 -17.80 38.34
CA ILE A 82 -5.80 -17.10 39.02
C ILE A 82 -5.70 -15.60 38.70
N TRP A 83 -4.47 -15.07 38.76
CA TRP A 83 -4.19 -13.69 38.47
C TRP A 83 -2.77 -13.56 37.86
N ASP A 84 -2.70 -12.94 36.68
CA ASP A 84 -1.46 -12.81 35.90
C ASP A 84 -0.91 -11.38 35.90
N GLY A 85 -1.36 -10.52 36.82
CA GLY A 85 -1.00 -9.11 36.84
C GLY A 85 -1.65 -8.30 35.72
N GLY A 86 -2.55 -8.89 34.93
CA GLY A 86 -3.18 -8.27 33.75
C GLY A 86 -2.41 -8.48 32.44
N GLY A 87 -1.50 -9.45 32.40
CA GLY A 87 -0.68 -9.79 31.22
C GLY A 87 -1.54 -10.16 30.02
N ILE A 88 -2.49 -11.11 30.21
CA ILE A 88 -3.41 -11.53 29.12
C ILE A 88 -4.28 -10.37 28.63
N ARG A 89 -4.79 -9.52 29.57
CA ARG A 89 -5.53 -8.32 29.17
C ARG A 89 -4.68 -7.37 28.33
N MET A 90 -3.41 -7.22 28.66
CA MET A 90 -2.48 -6.34 27.93
C MET A 90 -2.12 -6.95 26.58
N GLN A 91 -1.91 -8.27 26.52
CA GLN A 91 -1.70 -9.00 25.26
C GLN A 91 -2.90 -8.81 24.32
N ASN A 92 -4.14 -8.92 24.82
CA ASN A 92 -5.34 -8.67 24.02
C ASN A 92 -5.35 -7.23 23.45
N LYS A 93 -5.01 -6.23 24.26
CA LYS A 93 -4.91 -4.84 23.78
C LYS A 93 -3.84 -4.66 22.72
N GLN A 94 -2.71 -5.35 22.88
CA GLN A 94 -1.62 -5.30 21.90
C GLN A 94 -2.05 -5.96 20.59
N THR A 95 -2.71 -7.13 20.63
CA THR A 95 -3.26 -7.80 19.44
C THR A 95 -4.26 -6.92 18.68
N ILE A 96 -5.15 -6.22 19.42
CA ILE A 96 -6.09 -5.27 18.80
C ILE A 96 -5.32 -4.13 18.11
N ALA A 97 -4.36 -3.51 18.80
CA ALA A 97 -3.61 -2.39 18.24
C ALA A 97 -2.74 -2.80 17.04
N GLU A 98 -2.19 -4.00 17.05
CA GLU A 98 -1.44 -4.55 15.90
C GLU A 98 -2.36 -4.77 14.70
N ALA A 99 -3.56 -5.29 14.91
CA ALA A 99 -4.56 -5.45 13.86
C ALA A 99 -5.05 -4.10 13.30
N ASP A 100 -5.21 -3.08 14.16
CA ASP A 100 -5.57 -1.72 13.74
C ASP A 100 -4.46 -1.10 12.88
N VAL A 101 -3.19 -1.27 13.25
CA VAL A 101 -2.03 -0.81 12.45
C VAL A 101 -2.01 -1.50 11.08
N GLU A 102 -2.23 -2.82 11.04
CA GLU A 102 -2.25 -3.58 9.78
C GLU A 102 -3.41 -3.15 8.88
N LYS A 103 -4.59 -2.89 9.45
CA LYS A 103 -5.74 -2.36 8.73
C LYS A 103 -5.48 -0.96 8.15
N GLU A 104 -4.88 -0.06 8.94
CA GLU A 104 -4.55 1.29 8.43
C GLU A 104 -3.45 1.23 7.37
N LYS A 105 -2.53 0.28 7.43
CA LYS A 105 -1.55 0.04 6.38
C LYS A 105 -2.22 -0.42 5.08
N LEU A 106 -3.18 -1.35 5.17
CA LEU A 106 -3.99 -1.73 4.01
C LEU A 106 -4.75 -0.53 3.42
N ASN A 107 -5.28 0.38 4.26
CA ASN A 107 -5.93 1.61 3.79
C ASN A 107 -4.96 2.49 2.98
N VAL A 108 -3.70 2.61 3.42
CA VAL A 108 -2.65 3.34 2.67
C VAL A 108 -2.34 2.66 1.34
N ASP A 109 -2.17 1.34 1.35
CA ASP A 109 -1.86 0.56 0.15
C ASP A 109 -3.01 0.64 -0.88
N MET A 110 -4.27 0.50 -0.42
CA MET A 110 -5.46 0.67 -1.25
C MET A 110 -5.59 2.10 -1.80
N TYR A 111 -5.27 3.11 -0.99
CA TYR A 111 -5.29 4.50 -1.42
C TYR A 111 -4.28 4.79 -2.55
N SER A 112 -3.13 4.12 -2.54
CA SER A 112 -2.11 4.27 -3.59
C SER A 112 -2.61 3.89 -5.00
N LEU A 113 -3.65 3.04 -5.09
CA LEU A 113 -4.27 2.66 -6.36
C LEU A 113 -4.92 3.85 -7.08
N ASN A 114 -5.36 4.87 -6.33
CA ASN A 114 -5.98 6.05 -6.90
C ASN A 114 -5.04 6.76 -7.89
N SER A 115 -3.74 6.79 -7.61
CA SER A 115 -2.75 7.36 -8.54
C SER A 115 -2.68 6.56 -9.86
N ARG A 116 -2.70 5.22 -9.79
CA ARG A 116 -2.67 4.36 -10.98
C ARG A 116 -3.92 4.54 -11.85
N VAL A 117 -5.08 4.59 -11.22
CA VAL A 117 -6.34 4.84 -11.94
C VAL A 117 -6.31 6.22 -12.59
N ASN A 118 -5.83 7.26 -11.88
CA ASN A 118 -5.65 8.60 -12.43
C ASN A 118 -4.76 8.57 -13.67
N ASP A 119 -3.59 7.93 -13.59
CA ASP A 119 -2.63 7.88 -14.69
C ASP A 119 -3.21 7.20 -15.94
N LEU A 120 -3.90 6.07 -15.76
CA LEU A 120 -4.54 5.36 -16.87
C LEU A 120 -5.71 6.15 -17.45
N TYR A 121 -6.60 6.67 -16.59
CA TYR A 121 -7.77 7.41 -17.02
C TYR A 121 -7.41 8.64 -17.86
N PHE A 122 -6.53 9.49 -17.35
CA PHE A 122 -6.08 10.68 -18.09
C PHE A 122 -5.16 10.33 -19.25
N GLY A 123 -4.43 9.21 -19.17
CA GLY A 123 -3.68 8.67 -20.29
C GLY A 123 -4.57 8.29 -21.46
N ILE A 124 -5.70 7.61 -21.21
CA ILE A 124 -6.70 7.26 -22.25
C ILE A 124 -7.31 8.53 -22.84
N LEU A 125 -7.72 9.49 -22.00
CA LEU A 125 -8.27 10.76 -22.49
C LEU A 125 -7.29 11.52 -23.40
N LEU A 126 -6.00 11.51 -23.07
CA LEU A 126 -4.96 12.12 -23.88
C LEU A 126 -4.80 11.39 -25.22
N LEU A 127 -4.78 10.07 -25.20
CA LEU A 127 -4.68 9.25 -26.42
C LEU A 127 -5.90 9.41 -27.33
N ASP A 128 -7.11 9.51 -26.76
CA ASP A 128 -8.33 9.81 -27.52
C ASP A 128 -8.23 11.14 -28.24
N GLU A 129 -7.72 12.16 -27.55
CA GLU A 129 -7.56 13.48 -28.14
C GLU A 129 -6.45 13.48 -29.21
N GLN A 130 -5.33 12.78 -28.99
CA GLN A 130 -4.26 12.65 -29.98
C GLN A 130 -4.73 11.88 -31.23
N LEU A 131 -5.53 10.82 -31.06
CA LEU A 131 -6.15 10.09 -32.17
C LEU A 131 -7.10 10.97 -32.96
N ARG A 132 -7.89 11.80 -32.28
CA ARG A 132 -8.79 12.76 -32.93
C ARG A 132 -8.01 13.80 -33.76
N GLN A 133 -6.95 14.38 -33.22
CA GLN A 133 -6.10 15.33 -33.95
C GLN A 133 -5.36 14.66 -35.12
N ASN A 134 -4.89 13.42 -34.93
CA ASN A 134 -4.28 12.63 -35.99
C ASN A 134 -5.26 12.36 -37.15
N ALA A 135 -6.52 12.04 -36.85
CA ALA A 135 -7.54 11.84 -37.89
C ALA A 135 -7.81 13.12 -38.70
N LEU A 136 -7.87 14.28 -38.02
CA LEU A 136 -8.02 15.58 -38.70
C LEU A 136 -6.83 15.88 -39.62
N LEU A 137 -5.61 15.57 -39.20
CA LEU A 137 -4.40 15.72 -40.03
C LEU A 137 -4.42 14.77 -41.23
N GLN A 138 -4.86 13.51 -41.04
CA GLN A 138 -4.99 12.55 -42.17
C GLN A 138 -5.99 13.04 -43.22
N ASP A 139 -7.12 13.59 -42.79
CA ASP A 139 -8.13 14.16 -43.73
C ASP A 139 -7.56 15.36 -44.49
N GLU A 140 -6.80 16.21 -43.80
CA GLU A 140 -6.14 17.36 -44.43
C GLU A 140 -5.11 16.93 -45.47
N LEU A 141 -4.23 15.99 -45.10
CA LEU A 141 -3.23 15.41 -46.01
C LEU A 141 -3.92 14.67 -47.19
N GLY A 142 -5.08 14.07 -46.99
CA GLY A 142 -5.86 13.47 -48.02
C GLY A 142 -6.39 14.49 -49.04
N ARG A 143 -6.84 15.65 -48.54
CA ARG A 143 -7.23 16.78 -49.43
C ARG A 143 -6.05 17.32 -50.20
N ASN A 144 -4.93 17.57 -49.53
CA ASN A 144 -3.72 18.06 -50.14
C ASN A 144 -3.14 17.10 -51.20
N TYR A 145 -3.15 15.80 -50.92
CA TYR A 145 -2.71 14.79 -51.89
C TYR A 145 -3.48 14.89 -53.21
N ARG A 146 -4.83 14.99 -53.15
CA ARG A 146 -5.69 15.14 -54.35
C ARG A 146 -5.42 16.43 -55.09
N GLN A 147 -5.20 17.53 -54.37
CA GLN A 147 -4.89 18.82 -54.95
C GLN A 147 -3.53 18.82 -55.65
N ILE A 148 -2.48 18.29 -55.01
CA ILE A 148 -1.15 18.20 -55.59
C ILE A 148 -1.12 17.23 -56.78
N THR A 149 -1.92 16.14 -56.77
CA THR A 149 -2.06 15.26 -57.94
C THR A 149 -2.56 16.07 -59.17
N ALA A 150 -3.59 16.89 -58.99
CA ALA A 150 -4.07 17.74 -60.04
C ALA A 150 -3.02 18.77 -60.50
N TYR A 151 -2.18 19.29 -59.60
CA TYR A 151 -1.09 20.20 -59.95
C TYR A 151 0.01 19.50 -60.75
N VAL A 152 0.35 18.25 -60.44
CA VAL A 152 1.30 17.45 -61.21
C VAL A 152 0.77 17.17 -62.61
N GLU A 153 -0.49 16.78 -62.75
CA GLU A 153 -1.14 16.54 -64.04
C GLU A 153 -1.18 17.79 -64.95
N ASN A 154 -1.28 18.99 -64.33
CA ASN A 154 -1.26 20.26 -65.06
C ASN A 154 0.14 20.90 -65.16
N GLY A 155 1.21 20.23 -64.75
CA GLY A 155 2.60 20.71 -64.85
C GLY A 155 2.94 21.83 -63.87
N ILE A 156 2.13 22.08 -62.83
CA ILE A 156 2.34 23.11 -61.81
C ILE A 156 3.27 22.60 -60.68
N ALA A 157 3.21 21.29 -60.38
CA ALA A 157 4.01 20.61 -59.41
C ALA A 157 4.75 19.41 -60.01
N ASN A 158 5.69 18.82 -59.31
CA ASN A 158 6.44 17.66 -59.77
C ASN A 158 6.10 16.40 -58.95
N GLN A 159 6.62 15.24 -59.39
CA GLN A 159 6.38 13.96 -58.74
C GLN A 159 6.94 13.94 -57.28
N ALA A 160 8.08 14.61 -57.02
CA ALA A 160 8.66 14.66 -55.69
C ALA A 160 7.76 15.42 -54.68
N ASP A 161 6.99 16.42 -55.16
CA ASP A 161 5.98 17.09 -54.30
C ASP A 161 4.85 16.16 -53.89
N LEU A 162 4.40 15.30 -54.82
CA LEU A 162 3.37 14.30 -54.51
C LEU A 162 3.90 13.22 -53.55
N ASP A 163 5.14 12.78 -53.77
CA ASP A 163 5.83 11.81 -52.91
C ASP A 163 6.03 12.36 -51.49
N ALA A 164 6.33 13.66 -51.34
CA ALA A 164 6.44 14.32 -50.02
C ALA A 164 5.13 14.27 -49.26
N VAL A 165 3.99 14.57 -49.92
CA VAL A 165 2.64 14.42 -49.25
C VAL A 165 2.37 12.97 -48.87
N LYS A 166 2.76 12.02 -49.74
CA LYS A 166 2.56 10.58 -49.49
C LYS A 166 3.36 10.10 -48.27
N VAL A 167 4.61 10.56 -48.11
CA VAL A 167 5.45 10.26 -46.94
C VAL A 167 4.76 10.76 -45.67
N GLU A 168 4.22 11.98 -45.65
CA GLU A 168 3.52 12.52 -44.50
C GLU A 168 2.22 11.74 -44.18
N GLN A 169 1.47 11.28 -45.17
CA GLN A 169 0.33 10.39 -44.97
C GLN A 169 0.74 9.08 -44.29
N LEU A 170 1.83 8.46 -44.73
CA LEU A 170 2.32 7.21 -44.17
C LEU A 170 2.85 7.41 -42.72
N ASN A 171 3.57 8.49 -42.46
CA ASN A 171 4.02 8.86 -41.11
C ASN A 171 2.83 9.03 -40.15
N THR A 172 1.80 9.75 -40.59
CA THR A 172 0.58 9.99 -39.82
C THR A 172 -0.18 8.69 -39.59
N GLN A 173 -0.23 7.79 -40.59
CA GLN A 173 -0.82 6.47 -40.44
C GLN A 173 -0.06 5.59 -39.42
N GLN A 174 1.28 5.58 -39.46
CA GLN A 174 2.09 4.88 -38.48
C GLN A 174 1.83 5.41 -37.07
N LYS A 175 1.76 6.74 -36.92
CA LYS A 175 1.45 7.36 -35.62
C LYS A 175 0.07 6.98 -35.11
N ARG A 176 -0.92 6.86 -36.01
CA ARG A 176 -2.26 6.38 -35.63
C ARG A 176 -2.22 4.95 -35.08
N VAL A 177 -1.47 4.05 -35.72
CA VAL A 177 -1.32 2.66 -35.24
C VAL A 177 -0.67 2.63 -33.86
N GLU A 178 0.41 3.39 -33.66
CA GLU A 178 1.06 3.52 -32.35
C GLU A 178 0.10 3.98 -31.26
N LEU A 179 -0.59 5.10 -31.50
CA LEU A 179 -1.55 5.68 -30.55
C LEU A 179 -2.70 4.74 -30.22
N ALA A 180 -3.26 4.07 -31.26
CA ALA A 180 -4.36 3.12 -31.07
C ALA A 180 -3.92 1.90 -30.26
N SER A 181 -2.72 1.36 -30.52
CA SER A 181 -2.18 0.24 -29.76
C SER A 181 -1.95 0.59 -28.30
N LEU A 182 -1.42 1.78 -28.02
CA LEU A 182 -1.20 2.25 -26.66
C LEU A 182 -2.52 2.50 -25.93
N ARG A 183 -3.54 3.02 -26.64
CA ARG A 183 -4.88 3.20 -26.09
C ARG A 183 -5.52 1.86 -25.68
N VAL A 184 -5.41 0.85 -26.53
CA VAL A 184 -5.91 -0.51 -26.23
C VAL A 184 -5.21 -1.05 -24.96
N ALA A 185 -3.89 -0.95 -24.87
CA ALA A 185 -3.15 -1.38 -23.69
C ALA A 185 -3.61 -0.67 -22.40
N TYR A 186 -3.86 0.64 -22.46
CA TYR A 186 -4.33 1.40 -21.28
C TYR A 186 -5.77 1.02 -20.90
N LEU A 187 -6.66 0.77 -21.89
CA LEU A 187 -8.01 0.27 -21.63
C LEU A 187 -7.98 -1.12 -20.97
N GLU A 188 -7.15 -2.03 -21.47
CA GLU A 188 -6.98 -3.36 -20.87
C GLU A 188 -6.45 -3.28 -19.44
N MET A 189 -5.45 -2.42 -19.18
CA MET A 189 -4.94 -2.21 -17.82
C MET A 189 -6.01 -1.64 -16.89
N LEU A 190 -6.80 -0.67 -17.36
CA LEU A 190 -7.91 -0.11 -16.57
C LEU A 190 -9.01 -1.16 -16.34
N SER A 191 -9.33 -1.96 -17.36
CA SER A 191 -10.29 -3.07 -17.30
C SER A 191 -9.91 -4.08 -16.20
N ILE A 192 -8.63 -4.48 -16.16
CA ILE A 192 -8.10 -5.38 -15.10
C ILE A 192 -8.27 -4.74 -13.71
N LEU A 193 -7.99 -3.44 -13.57
CA LEU A 193 -8.10 -2.76 -12.27
C LEU A 193 -9.55 -2.68 -11.78
N ILE A 194 -10.49 -2.33 -12.69
CA ILE A 194 -11.90 -2.16 -12.31
C ILE A 194 -12.69 -3.49 -12.27
N GLY A 195 -12.11 -4.58 -12.81
CA GLY A 195 -12.77 -5.90 -12.88
C GLY A 195 -13.91 -5.97 -13.90
N GLU A 196 -13.95 -5.07 -14.87
CA GLU A 196 -14.97 -5.03 -15.93
C GLU A 196 -14.30 -4.94 -17.30
N GLU A 197 -14.87 -5.61 -18.27
CA GLU A 197 -14.38 -5.59 -19.65
C GLU A 197 -14.70 -4.25 -20.31
N LEU A 198 -13.68 -3.48 -20.68
CA LEU A 198 -13.83 -2.25 -21.46
C LEU A 198 -13.58 -2.56 -22.94
N SER A 199 -14.55 -2.26 -23.79
CA SER A 199 -14.39 -2.42 -25.23
C SER A 199 -13.49 -1.32 -25.83
N GLN A 200 -12.96 -1.56 -27.01
CA GLN A 200 -12.19 -0.54 -27.75
C GLN A 200 -13.02 0.70 -28.12
N GLU A 201 -14.35 0.59 -28.12
CA GLU A 201 -15.27 1.69 -28.41
C GLU A 201 -15.61 2.50 -27.15
N THR A 202 -15.20 2.03 -25.96
CA THR A 202 -15.44 2.72 -24.69
C THR A 202 -14.85 4.12 -24.74
N GLN A 203 -15.69 5.12 -24.52
CA GLN A 203 -15.29 6.53 -24.39
C GLN A 203 -15.37 6.94 -22.94
N LEU A 204 -14.27 7.48 -22.43
CA LEU A 204 -14.22 8.03 -21.07
C LEU A 204 -14.66 9.49 -21.09
N GLU A 205 -15.49 9.86 -20.13
CA GLU A 205 -15.93 11.25 -20.00
C GLU A 205 -14.81 12.12 -19.40
N LYS A 206 -14.62 13.35 -19.93
CA LYS A 206 -13.74 14.33 -19.30
C LYS A 206 -14.36 14.76 -17.96
N PRO A 207 -13.70 14.52 -16.82
CA PRO A 207 -14.26 14.89 -15.54
C PRO A 207 -14.28 16.43 -15.40
N VAL A 208 -15.34 16.94 -14.80
CA VAL A 208 -15.47 18.37 -14.49
C VAL A 208 -14.93 18.61 -13.09
N PRO A 209 -13.90 19.43 -12.90
CA PRO A 209 -13.40 19.75 -11.56
C PRO A 209 -14.50 20.45 -10.75
N GLN A 210 -14.92 19.83 -9.65
CA GLN A 210 -15.85 20.45 -8.70
C GLN A 210 -15.04 21.32 -7.73
N ASN A 211 -14.94 22.61 -7.92
CA ASN A 211 -14.26 23.62 -7.10
C ASN A 211 -12.78 23.91 -7.40
N ASP A 212 -12.42 25.16 -7.13
CA ASP A 212 -11.04 25.66 -7.09
C ASP A 212 -10.22 24.91 -6.02
N VAL A 213 -9.33 24.03 -6.45
CA VAL A 213 -8.47 23.23 -5.57
C VAL A 213 -7.35 24.09 -4.95
N SER A 214 -7.21 25.35 -5.39
CA SER A 214 -6.13 26.27 -4.98
C SER A 214 -6.14 26.70 -3.51
N ALA A 215 -7.16 26.34 -2.73
CA ALA A 215 -7.31 26.74 -1.32
C ALA A 215 -7.13 25.57 -0.31
N VAL A 216 -6.73 24.37 -0.77
CA VAL A 216 -6.67 23.22 0.13
C VAL A 216 -5.37 23.21 0.91
N SER A 217 -5.45 23.60 2.18
CA SER A 217 -4.31 23.58 3.14
C SER A 217 -4.29 22.35 4.04
N ASP A 218 -5.37 21.56 4.05
CA ASP A 218 -5.56 20.42 4.97
C ASP A 218 -5.22 19.10 4.27
N ILE A 219 -4.36 18.31 4.89
CA ILE A 219 -3.93 17.00 4.39
C ILE A 219 -4.68 15.91 5.17
N ARG A 220 -5.52 15.13 4.48
CA ARG A 220 -6.35 14.06 5.08
C ARG A 220 -5.95 12.65 4.62
N ARG A 221 -4.69 12.50 4.31
CA ARG A 221 -4.12 11.24 3.80
C ARG A 221 -4.26 10.10 4.82
N PRO A 222 -4.53 8.87 4.38
CA PRO A 222 -4.68 7.71 5.26
C PRO A 222 -3.38 7.38 6.02
N GLU A 223 -2.21 7.81 5.54
CA GLU A 223 -0.95 7.68 6.26
C GLU A 223 -0.99 8.36 7.63
N LEU A 224 -1.78 9.44 7.80
CA LEU A 224 -1.93 10.09 9.11
C LEU A 224 -2.68 9.20 10.10
N SER A 225 -3.68 8.44 9.65
CA SER A 225 -4.37 7.44 10.44
C SER A 225 -3.44 6.30 10.83
N LEU A 226 -2.59 5.86 9.91
CA LEU A 226 -1.57 4.85 10.19
C LEU A 226 -0.58 5.33 11.27
N PHE A 227 -0.07 6.57 11.19
CA PHE A 227 0.80 7.14 12.25
C PHE A 227 0.07 7.21 13.59
N ASN A 228 -1.22 7.54 13.61
CA ASN A 228 -2.01 7.57 14.84
C ASN A 228 -2.18 6.16 15.44
N ALA A 229 -2.50 5.16 14.63
CA ALA A 229 -2.61 3.76 15.06
C ALA A 229 -1.29 3.23 15.63
N GLN A 230 -0.16 3.51 14.95
CA GLN A 230 1.18 3.16 15.44
C GLN A 230 1.50 3.84 16.78
N GLY A 231 1.13 5.11 16.93
CA GLY A 231 1.28 5.84 18.20
C GLY A 231 0.46 5.22 19.33
N ALA A 232 -0.78 4.81 19.06
CA ALA A 232 -1.63 4.09 20.03
C ALA A 232 -1.01 2.74 20.42
N GLY A 233 -0.44 2.00 19.46
CA GLY A 233 0.29 0.77 19.72
C GLY A 233 1.47 0.97 20.67
N LEU A 234 2.29 2.03 20.47
CA LEU A 234 3.38 2.37 21.38
C LEU A 234 2.92 2.71 22.79
N GLN A 235 1.78 3.38 22.94
CA GLN A 235 1.17 3.65 24.26
C GLN A 235 0.75 2.35 24.99
N ILE A 236 0.24 1.38 24.24
CA ILE A 236 -0.12 0.06 24.78
C ILE A 236 1.13 -0.70 25.19
N GLN A 237 2.21 -0.68 24.38
CA GLN A 237 3.51 -1.27 24.72
C GLN A 237 4.07 -0.66 26.00
N GLU A 238 4.00 0.66 26.19
CA GLU A 238 4.44 1.32 27.42
C GLU A 238 3.66 0.85 28.65
N LYS A 239 2.31 0.73 28.52
CA LYS A 239 1.47 0.18 29.60
C LYS A 239 1.80 -1.29 29.89
N ALA A 240 2.17 -2.08 28.89
CA ALA A 240 2.56 -3.48 29.05
C ALA A 240 3.84 -3.64 29.89
N LEU A 241 4.79 -2.67 29.83
CA LEU A 241 5.95 -2.67 30.71
C LEU A 241 5.58 -2.65 32.18
N ASN A 242 4.56 -1.87 32.57
CA ASN A 242 4.12 -1.79 33.96
C ASN A 242 3.50 -3.11 34.45
N VAL A 243 2.76 -3.81 33.58
CA VAL A 243 2.13 -5.09 33.90
C VAL A 243 3.15 -6.20 34.09
N ARG A 244 4.25 -6.17 33.34
CA ARG A 244 5.33 -7.17 33.39
C ARG A 244 6.00 -7.28 34.76
N HIS A 245 5.90 -6.24 35.59
CA HIS A 245 6.51 -6.18 36.93
C HIS A 245 5.55 -6.56 38.05
N LEU A 246 4.30 -6.90 37.74
CA LEU A 246 3.31 -7.29 38.74
C LEU A 246 3.49 -8.77 39.12
N PRO A 247 3.20 -9.12 40.39
CA PRO A 247 3.20 -10.51 40.81
C PRO A 247 2.12 -11.33 40.09
N GLN A 248 2.31 -12.63 40.01
CA GLN A 248 1.36 -13.57 39.42
C GLN A 248 0.96 -14.62 40.48
N PHE A 249 -0.33 -14.95 40.53
CA PHE A 249 -0.87 -15.96 41.43
C PHE A 249 -1.46 -17.11 40.63
N GLY A 250 -1.14 -18.33 41.02
CA GLY A 250 -1.70 -19.53 40.44
C GLY A 250 -1.91 -20.64 41.47
N LEU A 251 -2.79 -21.55 41.09
CA LEU A 251 -2.93 -22.84 41.77
C LEU A 251 -2.13 -23.87 40.98
N TYR A 252 -1.62 -24.86 41.70
CA TYR A 252 -1.02 -26.02 41.05
C TYR A 252 -1.43 -27.30 41.77
N VAL A 253 -1.60 -28.37 41.01
CA VAL A 253 -1.79 -29.72 41.51
C VAL A 253 -0.84 -30.63 40.75
N GLN A 254 -0.02 -31.35 41.48
CA GLN A 254 0.92 -32.32 40.91
C GLN A 254 0.52 -33.71 41.42
N GLY A 255 0.25 -34.62 40.51
CA GLY A 255 0.10 -36.04 40.76
C GLY A 255 1.33 -36.77 40.18
N ALA A 256 2.03 -37.54 40.99
CA ALA A 256 3.23 -38.21 40.54
C ALA A 256 3.29 -39.66 41.00
N TYR A 257 4.04 -40.47 40.23
CA TYR A 257 4.37 -41.85 40.58
C TYR A 257 5.88 -42.02 40.37
N GLY A 258 6.60 -42.44 41.41
CA GLY A 258 8.04 -42.52 41.35
C GLY A 258 8.69 -43.34 42.46
N ASN A 259 9.98 -43.61 42.29
CA ASN A 259 10.85 -44.20 43.30
C ASN A 259 12.08 -43.30 43.48
N PRO A 260 12.28 -42.71 44.70
CA PRO A 260 11.31 -42.73 45.81
C PRO A 260 10.08 -41.91 45.50
N GLY A 261 8.97 -42.19 46.18
CA GLY A 261 7.76 -41.35 46.18
C GLY A 261 7.96 -40.09 47.03
N LEU A 262 6.87 -39.46 47.52
CA LEU A 262 6.98 -38.28 48.38
C LEU A 262 7.70 -38.58 49.69
N ASN A 263 7.52 -39.80 50.23
CA ASN A 263 8.26 -40.26 51.39
C ASN A 263 9.65 -40.84 50.96
N MET A 264 10.68 -40.01 51.11
CA MET A 264 12.05 -40.39 50.71
C MET A 264 12.66 -41.52 51.58
N LEU A 265 12.02 -41.92 52.70
CA LEU A 265 12.50 -43.04 53.54
C LEU A 265 12.01 -44.41 53.05
N LYS A 266 11.10 -44.43 52.09
CA LYS A 266 10.57 -45.67 51.49
C LYS A 266 11.21 -45.89 50.13
N ASN A 267 11.96 -46.98 50.00
CA ASN A 267 12.51 -47.42 48.71
C ASN A 267 11.51 -48.30 47.97
N GLU A 268 10.43 -47.63 47.48
CA GLU A 268 9.35 -48.29 46.71
C GLU A 268 8.70 -47.27 45.76
N PHE A 269 8.16 -47.79 44.66
CA PHE A 269 7.33 -46.96 43.78
C PHE A 269 6.04 -46.66 44.47
N SER A 270 5.73 -45.38 44.62
CA SER A 270 4.46 -44.96 45.25
C SER A 270 3.86 -43.74 44.57
N PRO A 271 2.48 -43.71 44.47
CA PRO A 271 1.80 -42.53 44.01
C PRO A 271 1.75 -41.48 45.11
N TYR A 272 1.75 -40.20 44.69
CA TYR A 272 1.53 -39.06 45.60
C TYR A 272 0.97 -37.86 44.87
N TYR A 273 0.43 -36.92 45.61
CA TYR A 273 0.01 -35.64 45.07
C TYR A 273 0.52 -34.49 45.98
N ILE A 274 0.71 -33.33 45.32
CA ILE A 274 0.97 -32.06 45.96
C ILE A 274 0.04 -31.03 45.38
N ALA A 275 -0.69 -30.27 46.20
CA ALA A 275 -1.51 -29.17 45.76
C ALA A 275 -1.13 -27.92 46.55
N GLY A 276 -1.12 -26.77 45.86
CA GLY A 276 -0.74 -25.54 46.52
C GLY A 276 -1.02 -24.29 45.71
N VAL A 277 -0.73 -23.16 46.33
CA VAL A 277 -0.75 -21.83 45.69
C VAL A 277 0.69 -21.43 45.40
N ARG A 278 0.90 -20.87 44.20
CA ARG A 278 2.21 -20.34 43.81
C ARG A 278 2.08 -18.84 43.59
N LEU A 279 2.92 -18.06 44.27
CA LEU A 279 3.19 -16.65 43.99
C LEU A 279 4.49 -16.57 43.22
N SER A 280 4.49 -15.98 42.05
CA SER A 280 5.70 -15.69 41.29
C SER A 280 5.83 -14.18 41.08
N TRP A 281 6.95 -13.62 41.50
CA TRP A 281 7.24 -12.21 41.34
C TRP A 281 8.69 -12.01 40.89
N ASN A 282 8.86 -11.50 39.65
CA ASN A 282 10.16 -11.31 39.05
C ASN A 282 10.64 -9.87 39.20
N PHE A 283 11.55 -9.63 40.13
CA PHE A 283 12.17 -8.31 40.35
C PHE A 283 13.26 -7.95 39.33
N GLY A 284 13.84 -8.94 38.64
CA GLY A 284 14.90 -8.70 37.64
C GLY A 284 14.47 -7.83 36.48
N SER A 285 13.16 -7.88 36.13
CA SER A 285 12.58 -7.04 35.10
C SER A 285 12.60 -5.53 35.42
N LEU A 286 12.74 -5.15 36.71
CA LEU A 286 12.86 -3.75 37.13
C LEU A 286 14.18 -3.11 36.69
N TYR A 287 15.25 -3.91 36.51
CA TYR A 287 16.58 -3.39 36.14
C TYR A 287 16.57 -2.75 34.74
N THR A 288 15.75 -3.26 33.82
CA THR A 288 15.68 -2.76 32.46
C THR A 288 14.54 -1.73 32.24
N LEU A 289 13.61 -1.57 33.19
CA LEU A 289 12.40 -0.77 33.03
C LEU A 289 12.67 0.66 32.57
N LYS A 290 13.69 1.33 33.11
CA LYS A 290 14.07 2.69 32.71
C LYS A 290 14.51 2.75 31.25
N ASN A 291 15.34 1.82 30.84
CA ASN A 291 15.83 1.75 29.47
C ASN A 291 14.74 1.34 28.51
N ASP A 292 13.87 0.38 28.89
CA ASP A 292 12.74 -0.06 28.08
C ASP A 292 11.75 1.11 27.80
N ARG A 293 11.49 1.94 28.81
CA ARG A 293 10.69 3.19 28.63
C ARG A 293 11.39 4.18 27.69
N GLN A 294 12.70 4.37 27.82
CA GLN A 294 13.46 5.25 26.94
C GLN A 294 13.45 4.74 25.48
N VAL A 295 13.51 3.42 25.29
CA VAL A 295 13.38 2.82 23.95
C VAL A 295 12.02 3.14 23.34
N ILE A 296 10.92 3.01 24.10
CA ILE A 296 9.58 3.37 23.60
C ILE A 296 9.47 4.85 23.32
N GLU A 297 10.01 5.71 24.17
CA GLU A 297 10.03 7.16 23.95
C GLU A 297 10.82 7.52 22.68
N ASN A 298 11.96 6.88 22.44
CA ASN A 298 12.72 7.07 21.20
C ASN A 298 11.93 6.60 19.97
N LYS A 299 11.22 5.46 20.05
CA LYS A 299 10.32 5.01 18.97
C LYS A 299 9.21 6.03 18.70
N ARG A 300 8.63 6.62 19.76
CA ARG A 300 7.61 7.67 19.61
C ARG A 300 8.16 8.92 18.93
N ARG A 301 9.36 9.35 19.30
CA ARG A 301 10.04 10.48 18.64
C ARG A 301 10.36 10.18 17.18
N GLN A 302 10.82 8.96 16.89
CA GLN A 302 11.05 8.51 15.51
C GLN A 302 9.74 8.50 14.69
N LEU A 303 8.64 8.02 15.27
CA LEU A 303 7.33 8.03 14.63
C LEU A 303 6.86 9.47 14.31
N ASN A 304 7.01 10.39 15.27
CA ASN A 304 6.68 11.80 15.05
C ASN A 304 7.56 12.42 13.95
N ASN A 305 8.87 12.13 13.96
CA ASN A 305 9.76 12.60 12.90
C ASN A 305 9.37 12.04 11.52
N ASN A 306 9.00 10.76 11.43
CA ASN A 306 8.51 10.17 10.17
C ASN A 306 7.22 10.85 9.68
N ARG A 307 6.29 11.16 10.59
CA ARG A 307 5.09 11.94 10.29
C ARG A 307 5.44 13.35 9.78
N ASP A 308 6.37 14.04 10.43
CA ASP A 308 6.79 15.37 10.04
C ASP A 308 7.46 15.37 8.66
N VAL A 309 8.31 14.37 8.38
CA VAL A 309 8.92 14.15 7.05
C VAL A 309 7.84 13.88 6.00
N PHE A 310 6.85 13.05 6.31
CA PHE A 310 5.72 12.80 5.42
C PHE A 310 4.97 14.09 5.09
N LEU A 311 4.59 14.87 6.09
CA LEU A 311 3.89 16.14 5.91
C LEU A 311 4.74 17.16 5.14
N PHE A 312 6.04 17.22 5.40
CA PHE A 312 6.96 18.09 4.68
C PHE A 312 7.02 17.73 3.18
N ASN A 313 7.21 16.45 2.87
CA ASN A 313 7.27 15.98 1.47
C ASN A 313 5.93 16.19 0.75
N THR A 314 4.81 15.92 1.42
CA THR A 314 3.47 16.17 0.86
C THR A 314 3.26 17.63 0.53
N ARG A 315 3.71 18.57 1.39
CA ARG A 315 3.64 20.03 1.12
C ARG A 315 4.52 20.45 -0.05
N LEU A 316 5.72 19.86 -0.19
CA LEU A 316 6.58 20.10 -1.36
C LEU A 316 5.89 19.66 -2.65
N GLU A 317 5.32 18.45 -2.64
CA GLU A 317 4.58 17.90 -3.77
C GLU A 317 3.35 18.77 -4.14
N MET A 318 2.56 19.15 -3.15
CA MET A 318 1.43 20.09 -3.35
C MET A 318 1.87 21.41 -4.00
N THR A 319 2.98 21.98 -3.52
CA THR A 319 3.51 23.25 -4.07
C THR A 319 3.94 23.07 -5.52
N GLN A 320 4.61 21.98 -5.83
CA GLN A 320 5.02 21.66 -7.21
C GLN A 320 3.82 21.47 -8.13
N GLN A 321 2.82 20.70 -7.69
CA GLN A 321 1.59 20.43 -8.46
C GLN A 321 0.77 21.69 -8.70
N ASP A 322 0.59 22.54 -7.67
CA ASP A 322 -0.10 23.82 -7.80
C ASP A 322 0.59 24.76 -8.81
N GLN A 323 1.91 24.87 -8.75
CA GLN A 323 2.66 25.69 -9.71
C GLN A 323 2.60 25.12 -11.14
N ALA A 324 2.57 23.80 -11.29
CA ALA A 324 2.40 23.15 -12.60
C ALA A 324 1.02 23.47 -13.20
N ILE A 325 -0.05 23.38 -12.39
CA ILE A 325 -1.42 23.74 -12.80
C ILE A 325 -1.47 25.20 -13.24
N ARG A 326 -0.97 26.13 -12.41
CA ARG A 326 -0.93 27.57 -12.73
C ARG A 326 -0.11 27.89 -13.98
N SER A 327 0.99 27.15 -14.22
CA SER A 327 1.80 27.29 -15.43
C SER A 327 0.99 26.89 -16.67
N LEU A 328 0.30 25.73 -16.62
CA LEU A 328 -0.56 25.28 -17.71
C LEU A 328 -1.70 26.28 -17.98
N GLU A 329 -2.34 26.83 -16.94
CA GLU A 329 -3.38 27.85 -17.09
C GLU A 329 -2.89 29.13 -17.77
N LYS A 330 -1.63 29.51 -17.55
CA LYS A 330 -1.01 30.64 -18.26
C LYS A 330 -0.74 30.29 -19.71
N GLN A 331 -0.18 29.09 -19.99
CA GLN A 331 0.11 28.64 -21.36
C GLN A 331 -1.18 28.51 -22.19
N MET A 332 -2.22 27.98 -21.62
CA MET A 332 -3.52 27.80 -22.28
C MET A 332 -4.16 29.13 -22.76
N LYS A 333 -3.79 30.28 -22.16
CA LYS A 333 -4.31 31.58 -22.62
C LYS A 333 -3.84 31.94 -24.02
N ASP A 334 -2.66 31.49 -24.40
CA ASP A 334 -2.05 31.81 -25.70
C ASP A 334 -2.35 30.75 -26.77
N ASP A 335 -2.83 29.54 -26.36
CA ASP A 335 -3.02 28.41 -27.28
C ASP A 335 -3.98 28.74 -28.42
N ASP A 336 -5.11 29.38 -28.13
CA ASP A 336 -6.10 29.73 -29.16
C ASP A 336 -5.55 30.77 -30.16
N GLU A 337 -4.78 31.73 -29.69
CA GLU A 337 -4.15 32.71 -30.55
C GLU A 337 -3.05 32.09 -31.42
N ILE A 338 -2.23 31.20 -30.83
CA ILE A 338 -1.23 30.44 -31.57
C ILE A 338 -1.87 29.61 -32.69
N ILE A 339 -2.97 28.90 -32.40
CA ILE A 339 -3.71 28.11 -33.39
C ILE A 339 -4.26 29.00 -34.48
N ARG A 340 -4.88 30.14 -34.13
CA ARG A 340 -5.39 31.13 -35.08
C ARG A 340 -4.32 31.64 -36.04
N LEU A 341 -3.16 32.02 -35.49
CA LEU A 341 -2.03 32.50 -36.27
C LEU A 341 -1.45 31.40 -37.20
N ARG A 342 -1.26 30.16 -36.68
CA ARG A 342 -0.80 29.02 -37.46
C ARG A 342 -1.77 28.66 -38.60
N THR A 343 -3.10 28.71 -38.34
CA THR A 343 -4.13 28.50 -39.36
C THR A 343 -4.02 29.55 -40.49
N ASN A 344 -3.80 30.82 -40.14
CA ASN A 344 -3.62 31.90 -41.16
C ASN A 344 -2.35 31.68 -41.96
N ILE A 345 -1.23 31.31 -41.34
CA ILE A 345 0.06 31.03 -42.02
C ILE A 345 -0.13 29.85 -42.99
N ARG A 346 -0.76 28.76 -42.54
CA ARG A 346 -1.04 27.58 -43.39
C ARG A 346 -1.91 27.96 -44.60
N LYS A 347 -3.00 28.68 -44.42
CA LYS A 347 -3.88 29.13 -45.53
C LYS A 347 -3.11 30.01 -46.50
N SER A 348 -2.22 30.90 -46.03
CA SER A 348 -1.35 31.69 -46.89
C SER A 348 -0.35 30.85 -47.67
N ALA A 349 0.24 29.81 -47.04
CA ALA A 349 1.13 28.87 -47.68
C ALA A 349 0.44 28.09 -48.79
N GLU A 350 -0.82 27.58 -48.55
CA GLU A 350 -1.62 26.90 -49.56
C GLU A 350 -1.89 27.79 -50.76
N ALA A 351 -2.28 29.06 -50.56
CA ALA A 351 -2.50 30.01 -51.63
C ALA A 351 -1.21 30.32 -52.46
N LYS A 352 -0.06 30.37 -51.78
CA LYS A 352 1.24 30.58 -52.43
C LYS A 352 1.67 29.36 -53.26
N VAL A 353 1.42 28.14 -52.78
CA VAL A 353 1.66 26.91 -53.57
C VAL A 353 0.77 26.90 -54.81
N ALA A 354 -0.52 27.25 -54.70
CA ALA A 354 -1.43 27.34 -55.84
C ALA A 354 -0.96 28.33 -56.89
N ASN A 355 -0.22 29.37 -56.51
CA ASN A 355 0.35 30.36 -57.39
C ASN A 355 1.82 30.07 -57.80
N GLY A 356 2.37 28.90 -57.45
CA GLY A 356 3.72 28.49 -57.78
C GLY A 356 4.84 29.31 -57.10
N THR A 357 4.53 30.05 -56.01
CA THR A 357 5.46 30.94 -55.29
C THR A 357 6.02 30.35 -53.99
N LEU A 358 5.59 29.14 -53.62
CA LEU A 358 6.04 28.39 -52.45
C LEU A 358 6.11 26.90 -52.80
N THR A 359 7.04 26.19 -52.19
CA THR A 359 7.13 24.73 -52.37
C THR A 359 6.08 23.95 -51.58
N VAL A 360 5.69 22.78 -52.05
CA VAL A 360 4.78 21.87 -51.34
C VAL A 360 5.37 21.47 -49.98
N THR A 361 6.68 21.23 -49.91
CA THR A 361 7.38 20.89 -48.66
C THR A 361 7.24 21.99 -47.61
N GLU A 362 7.35 23.27 -47.98
CA GLU A 362 7.12 24.39 -47.05
C GLU A 362 5.69 24.49 -46.59
N MET A 363 4.72 24.23 -47.47
CA MET A 363 3.31 24.15 -47.09
C MET A 363 3.03 23.00 -46.09
N LEU A 364 3.58 21.81 -46.36
CA LEU A 364 3.44 20.66 -45.45
C LEU A 364 4.03 20.96 -44.08
N ARG A 365 5.16 21.69 -44.01
CA ARG A 365 5.72 22.16 -42.74
C ARG A 365 4.74 23.03 -41.94
N GLU A 366 4.06 23.98 -42.59
CA GLU A 366 3.09 24.85 -41.91
C GLU A 366 1.80 24.07 -41.53
N LEU A 367 1.39 23.08 -42.30
CA LEU A 367 0.30 22.16 -41.92
C LEU A 367 0.67 21.36 -40.68
N THR A 368 1.86 20.80 -40.60
CA THR A 368 2.36 20.07 -39.43
C THR A 368 2.48 20.98 -38.22
N ASN A 369 2.95 22.22 -38.39
CA ASN A 369 3.02 23.23 -37.31
C ASN A 369 1.63 23.58 -36.73
N GLU A 370 0.61 23.73 -37.57
CA GLU A 370 -0.76 23.95 -37.09
C GLU A 370 -1.29 22.73 -36.35
N SER A 371 -1.09 21.52 -36.88
CA SER A 371 -1.49 20.28 -36.21
C SER A 371 -0.82 20.14 -34.85
N LEU A 372 0.49 20.44 -34.75
CA LEU A 372 1.24 20.42 -33.50
C LEU A 372 0.67 21.43 -32.48
N ALA A 373 0.33 22.65 -32.91
CA ALA A 373 -0.28 23.64 -32.02
C ALA A 373 -1.62 23.15 -31.44
N ARG A 374 -2.47 22.51 -32.27
CA ARG A 374 -3.73 21.92 -31.81
C ARG A 374 -3.52 20.76 -30.84
N GLN A 375 -2.53 19.89 -31.10
CA GLN A 375 -2.17 18.80 -30.18
C GLN A 375 -1.65 19.35 -28.86
N THR A 376 -0.84 20.40 -28.87
CA THR A 376 -0.28 21.06 -27.67
C THR A 376 -1.40 21.61 -26.79
N LYS A 377 -2.39 22.33 -27.37
CA LYS A 377 -3.58 22.80 -26.62
C LYS A 377 -4.31 21.64 -25.95
N ALA A 378 -4.61 20.59 -26.70
CA ALA A 378 -5.31 19.42 -26.18
C ALA A 378 -4.52 18.74 -25.04
N MET A 379 -3.19 18.68 -25.18
CA MET A 379 -2.31 18.17 -24.13
C MET A 379 -2.37 19.04 -22.88
N HIS A 380 -2.31 20.37 -23.00
CA HIS A 380 -2.40 21.31 -21.86
C HIS A 380 -3.75 21.13 -21.12
N GLU A 381 -4.87 21.00 -21.83
CA GLU A 381 -6.19 20.77 -21.23
C GLU A 381 -6.22 19.49 -20.38
N ILE A 382 -5.76 18.37 -20.93
CA ILE A 382 -5.76 17.07 -20.24
C ILE A 382 -4.74 17.05 -19.09
N GLN A 383 -3.55 17.62 -19.28
CA GLN A 383 -2.54 17.71 -18.22
C GLN A 383 -3.00 18.59 -17.06
N ARG A 384 -3.69 19.69 -17.34
CA ARG A 384 -4.30 20.54 -16.29
C ARG A 384 -5.32 19.74 -15.47
N LEU A 385 -6.25 19.03 -16.14
CA LEU A 385 -7.22 18.18 -15.45
C LEU A 385 -6.53 17.10 -14.62
N LYS A 386 -5.57 16.39 -15.21
CA LYS A 386 -4.76 15.40 -14.49
C LYS A 386 -4.09 16.00 -13.26
N GLY A 387 -3.48 17.18 -13.40
CA GLY A 387 -2.82 17.89 -12.28
C GLY A 387 -3.79 18.21 -11.14
N ILE A 388 -5.01 18.66 -11.43
CA ILE A 388 -6.04 18.93 -10.44
C ILE A 388 -6.42 17.65 -9.67
N TYR A 389 -6.65 16.53 -10.38
CA TYR A 389 -6.98 15.27 -9.73
C TYR A 389 -5.80 14.67 -8.97
N GLN A 390 -4.57 14.91 -9.42
CA GLN A 390 -3.37 14.51 -8.70
C GLN A 390 -3.20 15.31 -7.41
N LEU A 391 -3.50 16.61 -7.43
CA LEU A 391 -3.50 17.45 -6.23
C LEU A 391 -4.60 17.02 -5.23
N LYS A 392 -5.79 16.68 -5.72
CA LYS A 392 -6.85 16.06 -4.89
C LYS A 392 -6.39 14.77 -4.24
N TYR A 393 -5.73 13.90 -4.99
CA TYR A 393 -5.12 12.67 -4.45
C TYR A 393 -4.04 12.99 -3.40
N THR A 394 -3.16 13.97 -3.65
CA THR A 394 -2.08 14.32 -2.72
C THR A 394 -2.62 14.87 -1.39
N THR A 395 -3.80 15.46 -1.37
CA THR A 395 -4.44 16.03 -0.18
C THR A 395 -5.54 15.17 0.42
N ASN A 396 -6.10 14.24 -0.36
CA ASN A 396 -7.29 13.44 -0.05
C ASN A 396 -8.53 14.30 0.22
N HIS A 397 -8.82 15.18 -0.75
CA HIS A 397 -10.02 16.04 -0.78
C HIS A 397 -10.98 15.70 -1.90
#